data_7c04652afbf08a94571ffc82fd970a37
#
_entry.id   7c04652afbf08a94571ffc82fd970a37
#
_cell.length_a   1.000
_cell.length_b   1.000
_cell.length_c   1.000
_cell.angle_alpha   90.00
_cell.angle_beta   90.00
_cell.angle_gamma   90.00
#
_symmetry.space_group_name_H-M   'P 1'
#
loop_
_entity.id
_entity.type
_entity.pdbx_description
1 polymer ?
#
loop_
_entity_poly.entity_id
_entity_poly.type
_entity_poly.pdbx_seq_one_letter_code
_entity_poly.pdbx_strand_id
1 'polypeptide(L)' 'MAEKLAYNSKEAAKALGVSLPTFYELASRSDFPRVKVGRRVLVPVDALREWLAREAARRD' A
#
# COMPACT_ATOMS: atom_id res chain seq x y z
N MET A 1 21.09 3.31 -8.73
CA MET A 1 20.39 2.87 -7.56
C MET A 1 19.10 2.19 -7.91
N ALA A 2 18.87 1.00 -7.38
CA ALA A 2 17.67 0.27 -7.72
C ALA A 2 16.49 0.81 -6.92
N GLU A 3 15.39 1.07 -7.60
CA GLU A 3 14.16 1.42 -6.92
C GLU A 3 13.49 0.17 -6.42
N LYS A 4 12.79 0.30 -5.31
CA LYS A 4 11.99 -0.81 -4.82
C LYS A 4 10.77 -1.00 -5.71
N LEU A 5 10.48 -2.25 -6.01
CA LEU A 5 9.27 -2.58 -6.74
C LEU A 5 8.07 -2.74 -5.81
N ALA A 6 8.32 -3.03 -4.55
CA ALA A 6 7.26 -3.22 -3.57
C ALA A 6 7.73 -2.80 -2.19
N TYR A 7 6.78 -2.36 -1.38
CA TYR A 7 7.02 -2.01 0.02
C TYR A 7 6.55 -3.15 0.91
N ASN A 8 7.23 -3.32 2.06
CA ASN A 8 6.64 -4.14 3.12
C ASN A 8 5.61 -3.28 3.87
N SER A 9 4.97 -3.87 4.89
CA SER A 9 3.89 -3.17 5.60
C SER A 9 4.36 -1.87 6.24
N LYS A 10 5.53 -1.89 6.90
CA LYS A 10 6.06 -0.69 7.54
C LYS A 10 6.39 0.38 6.52
N GLU A 11 7.02 -0.03 5.43
CA GLU A 11 7.41 0.92 4.39
C GLU A 11 6.18 1.53 3.73
N ALA A 12 5.16 0.72 3.48
CA ALA A 12 3.94 1.22 2.87
C ALA A 12 3.22 2.20 3.78
N ALA A 13 3.14 1.88 5.07
CA ALA A 13 2.51 2.78 6.03
C ALA A 13 3.25 4.11 6.08
N LYS A 14 4.57 4.06 6.08
CA LYS A 14 5.37 5.28 6.11
C LYS A 14 5.19 6.09 4.83
N ALA A 15 5.17 5.41 3.69
CA ALA A 15 4.99 6.09 2.41
C ALA A 15 3.62 6.75 2.32
N LEU A 16 2.60 6.15 2.92
CA LEU A 16 1.27 6.71 2.95
C LEU A 16 1.10 7.79 4.03
N GLY A 17 2.02 7.83 4.98
CA GLY A 17 1.94 8.79 6.08
C GLY A 17 0.92 8.41 7.13
N VAL A 18 0.69 7.13 7.33
CA VAL A 18 -0.28 6.66 8.31
C VAL A 18 0.40 5.71 9.30
N SER A 19 -0.27 5.48 10.43
CA SER A 19 0.23 4.53 11.41
C SER A 19 0.08 3.10 10.88
N LEU A 20 0.82 2.17 11.48
CA LEU A 20 0.74 0.79 11.05
C LEU A 20 -0.66 0.19 11.24
N PRO A 21 -1.34 0.41 12.39
CA PRO A 21 -2.71 -0.07 12.51
C PRO A 21 -3.64 0.46 11.43
N THR A 22 -3.50 1.75 11.10
CA THR A 22 -4.32 2.33 10.03
C THR A 22 -3.98 1.68 8.69
N PHE A 23 -2.70 1.42 8.46
CA PHE A 23 -2.32 0.73 7.23
C PHE A 23 -3.00 -0.64 7.14
N TYR A 24 -3.03 -1.40 8.24
CA TYR A 24 -3.67 -2.72 8.21
C TYR A 24 -5.16 -2.62 7.94
N GLU A 25 -5.80 -1.58 8.42
CA GLU A 25 -7.21 -1.36 8.09
C GLU A 25 -7.40 -1.14 6.60
N LEU A 26 -6.53 -0.32 6.01
CA LEU A 26 -6.59 -0.07 4.58
C LEU A 26 -6.30 -1.35 3.78
N ALA A 27 -5.31 -2.11 4.24
CA ALA A 27 -4.88 -3.31 3.52
C ALA A 27 -5.92 -4.42 3.58
N SER A 28 -6.88 -4.34 4.50
CA SER A 28 -7.94 -5.33 4.57
C SER A 28 -9.03 -5.10 3.54
N ARG A 29 -9.03 -3.95 2.87
CA ARG A 29 -10.01 -3.67 1.82
C ARG A 29 -9.73 -4.54 0.61
N SER A 30 -10.78 -4.96 -0.05
CA SER A 30 -10.62 -5.85 -1.21
C SER A 30 -9.97 -5.16 -2.39
N ASP A 31 -10.08 -3.83 -2.48
CA ASP A 31 -9.51 -3.08 -3.58
C ASP A 31 -8.07 -2.62 -3.34
N PHE A 32 -7.52 -2.90 -2.16
CA PHE A 32 -6.16 -2.46 -1.85
C PHE A 32 -5.14 -3.34 -2.55
N PRO A 33 -4.13 -2.75 -3.22
CA PRO A 33 -3.13 -3.53 -3.96
C PRO A 33 -2.13 -4.18 -3.00
N ARG A 34 -2.27 -5.46 -2.80
CA ARG A 34 -1.30 -6.19 -1.99
C ARG A 34 -1.07 -7.58 -2.59
N VAL A 35 0.14 -8.06 -2.41
CA VAL A 35 0.52 -9.40 -2.83
C VAL A 35 1.05 -10.14 -1.61
N LYS A 36 0.50 -11.30 -1.36
CA LYS A 36 0.96 -12.10 -0.24
C LYS A 36 1.98 -13.12 -0.74
N VAL A 37 3.19 -13.03 -0.21
CA VAL A 37 4.27 -13.93 -0.57
C VAL A 37 4.71 -14.66 0.71
N GLY A 38 4.31 -15.92 0.83
CA GLY A 38 4.56 -16.65 2.06
C GLY A 38 3.85 -15.97 3.21
N ARG A 39 4.61 -15.55 4.21
CA ARG A 39 4.06 -14.85 5.37
C ARG A 39 4.14 -13.34 5.23
N ARG A 40 4.68 -12.88 4.11
CA ARG A 40 4.90 -11.45 3.93
C ARG A 40 3.79 -10.86 3.08
N VAL A 41 3.44 -9.62 3.41
CA VAL A 41 2.54 -8.83 2.59
C VAL A 41 3.39 -7.77 1.91
N LEU A 42 3.32 -7.72 0.59
CA LEU A 42 4.04 -6.75 -0.20
C LEU A 42 3.05 -5.86 -0.93
N VAL A 43 3.39 -4.57 -1.03
CA VAL A 43 2.55 -3.60 -1.70
C VAL A 43 3.32 -3.07 -2.90
N PRO A 44 2.92 -3.43 -4.12
CA PRO A 44 3.63 -2.93 -5.31
C PRO A 44 3.55 -1.41 -5.35
N VAL A 45 4.70 -0.77 -5.58
CA VAL A 45 4.78 0.68 -5.50
C VAL A 45 3.89 1.36 -6.54
N ASP A 46 3.95 0.89 -7.77
CA ASP A 46 3.17 1.51 -8.84
C ASP A 46 1.67 1.32 -8.61
N ALA A 47 1.28 0.13 -8.16
CA ALA A 47 -0.13 -0.14 -7.87
C ALA A 47 -0.62 0.72 -6.72
N LEU A 48 0.24 0.94 -5.72
CA LEU A 48 -0.12 1.79 -4.58
C LEU A 48 -0.35 3.22 -5.02
N ARG A 49 0.49 3.72 -5.92
CA ARG A 49 0.31 5.08 -6.47
C ARG A 49 -1.02 5.20 -7.18
N GLU A 50 -1.37 4.22 -7.99
CA GLU A 50 -2.64 4.23 -8.72
C GLU A 50 -3.82 4.15 -7.78
N TRP A 51 -3.71 3.29 -6.77
CA TRP A 51 -4.77 3.15 -5.79
C TRP A 51 -5.01 4.47 -5.07
N LEU A 52 -3.93 5.13 -4.66
CA LEU A 52 -4.04 6.39 -3.94
C LEU A 52 -4.67 7.47 -4.83
N ALA A 53 -4.31 7.49 -6.09
CA ALA A 53 -4.89 8.46 -7.03
C ALA A 53 -6.40 8.24 -7.18
N ARG A 54 -6.82 6.97 -7.24
CA ARG A 54 -8.25 6.66 -7.34
C ARG A 54 -8.99 7.05 -6.08
N GLU A 55 -8.36 6.83 -4.91
CA GLU A 55 -8.99 7.22 -3.66
C GLU A 55 -9.15 8.74 -3.56
N ALA A 56 -8.15 9.48 -4.01
CA ALA A 56 -8.23 10.93 -4.01
C ALA A 56 -9.35 11.43 -4.92
N ALA A 57 -9.52 10.79 -6.07
CA ALA A 57 -10.58 11.17 -7.00
C ALA A 57 -11.96 10.88 -6.44
N ARG A 58 -12.08 9.81 -5.66
CA ARG A 58 -13.38 9.44 -5.07
C ARG A 58 -13.79 10.35 -3.92
N ARG A 59 -12.82 10.94 -3.28
CA ARG A 59 -13.11 11.70 -2.07
C ARG A 59 -13.54 13.13 -2.34
N ASP A 60 -13.08 13.68 -3.40
CA ASP A 60 -13.27 15.09 -3.73
C ASP A 60 -13.58 15.98 -2.55
#